data_df1fd6db9220fc24e65c40ec18e2ff2b
#
_entry.id   df1fd6db9220fc24e65c40ec18e2ff2b
#
_cell.length_a   1.000
_cell.length_b   1.000
_cell.length_c   1.000
_cell.angle_alpha   90.00
_cell.angle_beta   90.00
_cell.angle_gamma   90.00
#
_symmetry.space_group_name_H-M   'P 1'
#
loop_
_entity.id
_entity.type
_entity.pdbx_description
1 polymer ?
#
loop_
_entity_poly.entity_id
_entity_poly.type
_entity_poly.pdbx_seq_one_letter_code
_entity_poly.pdbx_strand_id
1 'polypeptide(L)'
;YTITVNNTGNLLLTNVALTDVLTDGNGTALSLDAGPTFVSATDSSNSQILQIGGTSTFTATYTIAQNPAYSGIISNIVSVTANTSTGINVSDQSDDGDDSDGNTVDDPTTIQTSPRAMMEVTKTASVVDTNSNGNNDQGDVIVYTIAVANTGSVTLSGLILTDTLTDASGGSLSLSSGPTFNSNSASSAEGSLAIGEVS
;
A
#
# COMPACT_ATOMS: atom_id res chain seq x y z
N TYR A 1 12.32 4.89 -6.09
CA TYR A 1 12.87 6.23 -6.33
C TYR A 1 14.38 6.19 -6.49
N THR A 2 14.90 7.26 -7.08
CA THR A 2 16.32 7.43 -7.34
C THR A 2 16.84 8.65 -6.61
N ILE A 3 18.00 8.51 -5.97
CA ILE A 3 18.69 9.57 -5.26
C ILE A 3 19.97 9.88 -6.03
N THR A 4 20.18 11.15 -6.35
CA THR A 4 21.39 11.61 -7.05
C THR A 4 22.14 12.60 -6.16
N VAL A 5 23.40 12.30 -5.86
CA VAL A 5 24.25 13.14 -5.03
C VAL A 5 25.37 13.72 -5.90
N ASN A 6 25.45 15.04 -5.99
CA ASN A 6 26.42 15.78 -6.80
C ASN A 6 27.40 16.53 -5.92
N ASN A 7 28.71 16.45 -6.23
CA ASN A 7 29.71 17.34 -5.65
C ASN A 7 29.80 18.60 -6.49
N THR A 8 29.07 19.64 -6.10
CA THR A 8 29.11 20.96 -6.78
C THR A 8 30.22 21.86 -6.26
N GLY A 9 31.00 21.37 -5.28
CA GLY A 9 32.09 22.11 -4.67
C GLY A 9 33.43 21.98 -5.44
N ASN A 10 34.45 22.52 -4.86
CA ASN A 10 35.82 22.53 -5.41
C ASN A 10 36.81 21.65 -4.61
N LEU A 11 36.32 20.81 -3.72
CA LEU A 11 37.07 19.84 -2.91
C LEU A 11 36.50 18.44 -3.07
N LEU A 12 37.38 17.44 -3.01
CA LEU A 12 37.03 16.04 -2.93
C LEU A 12 36.18 15.80 -1.67
N LEU A 13 35.08 15.08 -1.83
CA LEU A 13 34.24 14.60 -0.71
C LEU A 13 34.48 13.10 -0.46
N THR A 14 34.60 12.75 0.81
CA THR A 14 34.81 11.38 1.29
C THR A 14 33.83 11.06 2.43
N ASN A 15 33.69 9.78 2.76
CA ASN A 15 32.75 9.31 3.79
C ASN A 15 31.30 9.79 3.51
N VAL A 16 30.90 9.75 2.26
CA VAL A 16 29.53 10.07 1.85
C VAL A 16 28.59 9.07 2.51
N ALA A 17 27.65 9.56 3.29
CA ALA A 17 26.65 8.77 4.01
C ALA A 17 25.26 9.35 3.77
N LEU A 18 24.29 8.47 3.48
CA LEU A 18 22.89 8.81 3.25
C LEU A 18 22.05 8.35 4.44
N THR A 19 21.15 9.21 4.87
CA THR A 19 20.06 8.87 5.81
C THR A 19 18.75 9.15 5.12
N ASP A 20 17.95 8.12 4.93
CA ASP A 20 16.68 8.15 4.22
C ASP A 20 15.52 8.11 5.22
N VAL A 21 14.57 9.01 5.09
CA VAL A 21 13.39 9.10 5.94
C VAL A 21 12.15 9.08 5.05
N LEU A 22 11.38 8.00 5.16
CA LEU A 22 10.11 7.82 4.49
C LEU A 22 8.98 7.91 5.51
N THR A 23 7.96 8.73 5.24
CA THR A 23 6.81 8.93 6.13
C THR A 23 5.49 8.87 5.36
N ASP A 24 4.40 8.55 6.08
CA ASP A 24 3.06 8.82 5.59
C ASP A 24 2.69 10.30 5.77
N GLY A 25 1.54 10.72 5.25
CA GLY A 25 1.08 12.10 5.35
C GLY A 25 0.73 12.57 6.77
N ASN A 26 0.74 11.70 7.78
CA ASN A 26 0.62 12.04 9.19
C ASN A 26 2.00 12.13 9.87
N GLY A 27 3.09 11.95 9.12
CA GLY A 27 4.45 11.95 9.65
C GLY A 27 4.88 10.65 10.32
N THR A 28 4.11 9.56 10.17
CA THR A 28 4.48 8.24 10.71
C THR A 28 5.60 7.64 9.85
N ALA A 29 6.69 7.21 10.49
CA ALA A 29 7.80 6.59 9.78
C ALA A 29 7.40 5.27 9.11
N LEU A 30 7.80 5.11 7.85
CA LEU A 30 7.64 3.91 7.04
C LEU A 30 8.99 3.26 6.81
N SER A 31 9.02 1.93 6.71
CA SER A 31 10.25 1.17 6.45
C SER A 31 10.38 0.85 4.98
N LEU A 32 11.53 1.15 4.40
CA LEU A 32 11.86 0.75 3.03
C LEU A 32 11.91 -0.78 2.90
N ASP A 33 11.52 -1.28 1.73
CA ASP A 33 11.73 -2.69 1.38
C ASP A 33 13.20 -2.96 1.05
N ALA A 34 13.86 -1.97 0.38
CA ALA A 34 15.27 -2.05 0.07
C ALA A 34 15.89 -0.66 -0.19
N GLY A 35 17.17 -0.52 0.11
CA GLY A 35 18.00 0.65 -0.18
C GLY A 35 18.11 1.63 1.00
N PRO A 36 18.74 2.81 0.76
CA PRO A 36 19.39 3.25 -0.49
C PRO A 36 20.58 2.34 -0.90
N THR A 37 20.54 1.87 -2.14
CA THR A 37 21.57 1.00 -2.71
C THR A 37 22.31 1.74 -3.84
N PHE A 38 23.64 1.72 -3.81
CA PHE A 38 24.47 2.34 -4.87
C PHE A 38 24.25 1.65 -6.22
N VAL A 39 24.11 2.44 -7.27
CA VAL A 39 23.89 1.98 -8.65
C VAL A 39 25.06 2.33 -9.54
N SER A 40 25.46 3.60 -9.59
CA SER A 40 26.49 4.09 -10.49
C SER A 40 27.08 5.42 -10.02
N ALA A 41 28.22 5.77 -10.59
CA ALA A 41 28.84 7.10 -10.39
C ALA A 41 29.58 7.56 -11.64
N THR A 42 29.86 8.87 -11.72
CA THR A 42 30.65 9.50 -12.76
C THR A 42 32.04 9.95 -12.22
N ASP A 43 32.95 10.34 -13.11
CA ASP A 43 34.20 11.00 -12.80
C ASP A 43 35.06 10.27 -11.76
N SER A 44 35.11 8.93 -11.82
CA SER A 44 35.80 8.08 -10.84
C SER A 44 35.30 8.22 -9.40
N SER A 45 34.11 8.73 -9.21
CA SER A 45 33.39 8.70 -7.93
C SER A 45 32.89 7.29 -7.62
N ASN A 46 32.39 7.07 -6.40
CA ASN A 46 31.76 5.82 -5.96
C ASN A 46 30.75 6.11 -4.82
N SER A 47 30.27 5.07 -4.15
CA SER A 47 29.27 5.21 -3.08
C SER A 47 29.71 6.04 -1.87
N GLN A 48 31.02 6.23 -1.67
CA GLN A 48 31.58 6.91 -0.49
C GLN A 48 32.52 8.09 -0.86
N ILE A 49 32.84 8.24 -2.13
CA ILE A 49 33.78 9.26 -2.59
C ILE A 49 33.16 9.98 -3.78
N LEU A 50 33.05 11.30 -3.71
CA LEU A 50 32.62 12.17 -4.80
C LEU A 50 33.78 13.08 -5.24
N GLN A 51 34.24 12.86 -6.45
CA GLN A 51 35.19 13.74 -7.11
C GLN A 51 34.55 15.13 -7.36
N ILE A 52 35.37 16.14 -7.60
CA ILE A 52 34.89 17.47 -7.99
C ILE A 52 34.08 17.35 -9.29
N GLY A 53 32.82 17.80 -9.28
CA GLY A 53 31.86 17.63 -10.38
C GLY A 53 31.29 16.23 -10.54
N GLY A 54 31.72 15.26 -9.72
CA GLY A 54 31.28 13.89 -9.79
C GLY A 54 29.90 13.68 -9.16
N THR A 55 29.21 12.64 -9.64
CA THR A 55 27.85 12.26 -9.22
C THR A 55 27.85 10.81 -8.77
N SER A 56 27.07 10.51 -7.73
CA SER A 56 26.71 9.13 -7.32
C SER A 56 25.19 8.95 -7.30
N THR A 57 24.75 7.84 -7.86
CA THR A 57 23.32 7.49 -7.96
C THR A 57 23.01 6.29 -7.09
N PHE A 58 21.91 6.39 -6.33
CA PHE A 58 21.37 5.33 -5.48
C PHE A 58 19.91 5.09 -5.81
N THR A 59 19.41 3.91 -5.47
CA THR A 59 17.97 3.56 -5.58
C THR A 59 17.46 2.99 -4.27
N ALA A 60 16.18 3.23 -4.01
CA ALA A 60 15.46 2.62 -2.92
C ALA A 60 14.03 2.26 -3.35
N THR A 61 13.42 1.30 -2.67
CA THR A 61 12.07 0.82 -2.96
C THR A 61 11.22 0.75 -1.71
N TYR A 62 9.95 1.04 -1.90
CA TYR A 62 8.90 0.87 -0.90
C TYR A 62 7.64 0.35 -1.57
N THR A 63 7.09 -0.76 -1.07
CA THR A 63 5.79 -1.26 -1.49
C THR A 63 4.70 -0.58 -0.68
N ILE A 64 3.79 0.10 -1.36
CA ILE A 64 2.69 0.81 -0.72
C ILE A 64 1.79 -0.22 -0.02
N ALA A 65 1.88 -0.27 1.31
CA ALA A 65 1.04 -1.11 2.15
C ALA A 65 -0.18 -0.33 2.64
N GLN A 66 -1.22 -1.06 3.00
CA GLN A 66 -2.35 -0.44 3.65
C GLN A 66 -1.98 -0.08 5.10
N ASN A 67 -2.07 1.20 5.40
CA ASN A 67 -2.05 1.72 6.76
C ASN A 67 -3.40 2.41 7.04
N PRO A 68 -4.17 2.03 8.08
CA PRO A 68 -5.44 2.68 8.41
C PRO A 68 -5.32 4.18 8.71
N ALA A 69 -4.13 4.62 9.18
CA ALA A 69 -3.81 6.03 9.42
C ALA A 69 -3.29 6.76 8.18
N TYR A 70 -3.32 6.11 7.01
CA TYR A 70 -2.73 6.61 5.79
C TYR A 70 -3.51 7.80 5.22
N SER A 71 -2.86 8.95 5.07
CA SER A 71 -3.49 10.21 4.62
C SER A 71 -3.54 10.40 3.11
N GLY A 72 -3.17 9.37 2.33
CA GLY A 72 -3.12 9.45 0.87
C GLY A 72 -1.84 10.05 0.29
N ILE A 73 -0.85 10.33 1.11
CA ILE A 73 0.46 10.89 0.71
C ILE A 73 1.57 10.04 1.32
N ILE A 74 2.63 9.79 0.55
CA ILE A 74 3.93 9.30 1.03
C ILE A 74 4.93 10.40 0.74
N SER A 75 5.76 10.73 1.75
CA SER A 75 6.80 11.75 1.68
C SER A 75 8.15 11.14 1.98
N ASN A 76 9.15 11.48 1.19
CA ASN A 76 10.52 11.02 1.36
C ASN A 76 11.49 12.20 1.36
N ILE A 77 12.42 12.18 2.30
CA ILE A 77 13.57 13.11 2.33
C ILE A 77 14.83 12.33 2.64
N VAL A 78 15.92 12.66 1.94
CA VAL A 78 17.23 12.05 2.13
C VAL A 78 18.20 13.12 2.63
N SER A 79 18.84 12.87 3.76
CA SER A 79 19.95 13.70 4.23
C SER A 79 21.27 13.05 3.84
N VAL A 80 22.18 13.82 3.30
CA VAL A 80 23.52 13.38 2.90
C VAL A 80 24.55 14.14 3.73
N THR A 81 25.55 13.41 4.24
CA THR A 81 26.71 13.98 4.93
C THR A 81 28.00 13.50 4.26
N ALA A 82 29.02 14.32 4.25
CA ALA A 82 30.35 13.97 3.75
C ALA A 82 31.44 14.81 4.43
N ASN A 83 32.70 14.41 4.25
CA ASN A 83 33.88 15.15 4.72
C ASN A 83 34.71 15.64 3.54
N THR A 84 35.18 16.86 3.61
CA THR A 84 36.22 17.32 2.68
C THR A 84 37.57 16.70 3.01
N SER A 85 38.51 16.75 2.08
CA SER A 85 39.89 16.33 2.31
C SER A 85 40.62 17.12 3.41
N THR A 86 40.08 18.26 3.82
CA THR A 86 40.59 19.09 4.93
C THR A 86 39.88 18.79 6.27
N GLY A 87 38.94 17.82 6.30
CA GLY A 87 38.23 17.42 7.49
C GLY A 87 36.98 18.25 7.85
N ILE A 88 36.54 19.11 6.94
CA ILE A 88 35.31 19.90 7.13
C ILE A 88 34.13 18.99 6.78
N ASN A 89 33.10 18.92 7.67
CA ASN A 89 31.83 18.25 7.40
C ASN A 89 30.98 19.15 6.49
N VAL A 90 30.36 18.53 5.51
CA VAL A 90 29.32 19.11 4.67
C VAL A 90 28.06 18.24 4.75
N SER A 91 26.89 18.85 4.66
CA SER A 91 25.59 18.16 4.65
C SER A 91 24.62 18.88 3.74
N ASP A 92 23.66 18.11 3.22
CA ASP A 92 22.60 18.61 2.37
C ASP A 92 21.37 17.73 2.53
N GLN A 93 20.18 18.25 2.20
CA GLN A 93 18.95 17.47 2.12
C GLN A 93 18.49 17.39 0.67
N SER A 94 17.75 16.35 0.35
CA SER A 94 17.22 16.16 -0.99
C SER A 94 16.14 17.19 -1.29
N ASP A 95 16.09 17.56 -2.55
CA ASP A 95 15.09 18.39 -3.20
C ASP A 95 14.32 17.51 -4.21
N ASP A 96 13.04 17.76 -4.45
CA ASP A 96 12.24 16.98 -5.40
C ASP A 96 12.42 17.44 -6.85
N GLY A 97 13.06 18.61 -7.07
CA GLY A 97 13.35 19.20 -8.36
C GLY A 97 12.15 19.92 -8.99
N ASP A 98 11.08 20.19 -8.23
CA ASP A 98 9.91 20.93 -8.68
C ASP A 98 9.73 22.25 -7.94
N ASP A 99 10.37 23.31 -8.43
CA ASP A 99 10.24 24.66 -7.88
C ASP A 99 8.86 25.31 -8.09
N SER A 100 7.95 24.65 -8.80
CA SER A 100 6.65 25.23 -9.17
C SER A 100 5.64 25.24 -8.01
N ASP A 101 5.83 24.45 -6.98
CA ASP A 101 5.02 24.39 -5.78
C ASP A 101 5.32 25.50 -4.77
N GLY A 102 6.43 26.24 -4.98
CA GLY A 102 6.85 27.39 -4.17
C GLY A 102 7.95 27.09 -3.16
N ASN A 103 8.41 25.85 -3.06
CA ASN A 103 9.63 25.44 -2.38
C ASN A 103 10.76 25.24 -3.40
N THR A 104 11.97 25.62 -3.11
CA THR A 104 13.09 25.62 -4.07
C THR A 104 14.37 25.01 -3.50
N VAL A 105 14.31 24.53 -2.25
CA VAL A 105 15.46 23.94 -1.54
C VAL A 105 14.98 23.01 -0.42
N ASP A 106 15.64 21.87 -0.28
CA ASP A 106 15.41 20.92 0.83
C ASP A 106 13.98 20.41 0.90
N ASP A 107 13.38 20.09 -0.24
CA ASP A 107 11.98 19.75 -0.39
C ASP A 107 11.73 18.24 -0.41
N PRO A 108 10.80 17.71 0.39
CA PRO A 108 10.48 16.30 0.35
C PRO A 108 9.82 15.88 -0.96
N THR A 109 10.34 14.84 -1.60
CA THR A 109 9.63 14.19 -2.71
C THR A 109 8.34 13.54 -2.23
N THR A 110 7.19 13.90 -2.81
CA THR A 110 5.88 13.41 -2.41
C THR A 110 5.22 12.56 -3.50
N ILE A 111 4.51 11.51 -3.08
CA ILE A 111 3.68 10.67 -3.95
C ILE A 111 2.26 10.66 -3.41
N GLN A 112 1.31 11.08 -4.24
CA GLN A 112 -0.11 10.94 -3.95
C GLN A 112 -0.54 9.49 -4.16
N THR A 113 -1.24 8.92 -3.18
CA THR A 113 -1.84 7.61 -3.30
C THR A 113 -3.35 7.72 -3.21
N SER A 114 -4.05 6.80 -3.84
CA SER A 114 -5.52 6.83 -3.93
C SER A 114 -6.08 5.55 -3.31
N PRO A 115 -6.41 5.54 -2.01
CA PRO A 115 -7.09 4.42 -1.40
C PRO A 115 -8.45 4.18 -2.07
N ARG A 116 -8.78 2.94 -2.40
CA ARG A 116 -10.04 2.55 -3.04
C ARG A 116 -10.76 1.49 -2.22
N ALA A 117 -11.94 1.82 -1.72
CA ALA A 117 -12.87 0.85 -1.16
C ALA A 117 -13.66 0.19 -2.29
N MET A 118 -13.56 -1.12 -2.44
CA MET A 118 -14.29 -1.90 -3.44
C MET A 118 -14.65 -3.26 -2.86
N MET A 119 -15.82 -3.77 -3.18
CA MET A 119 -16.22 -5.13 -2.83
C MET A 119 -16.94 -5.80 -4.00
N GLU A 120 -16.87 -7.12 -4.04
CA GLU A 120 -17.63 -7.98 -4.92
C GLU A 120 -18.44 -8.95 -4.08
N VAL A 121 -19.69 -9.16 -4.46
CA VAL A 121 -20.60 -10.10 -3.78
C VAL A 121 -21.03 -11.16 -4.76
N THR A 122 -20.82 -12.43 -4.41
CA THR A 122 -21.34 -13.57 -5.17
C THR A 122 -22.34 -14.34 -4.32
N LYS A 123 -23.44 -14.80 -4.95
CA LYS A 123 -24.46 -15.64 -4.30
C LYS A 123 -24.73 -16.86 -5.15
N THR A 124 -24.59 -18.04 -4.55
CA THR A 124 -24.88 -19.32 -5.19
C THR A 124 -25.97 -20.06 -4.42
N ALA A 125 -26.62 -20.99 -5.07
CA ALA A 125 -27.65 -21.82 -4.46
C ALA A 125 -27.43 -23.30 -4.79
N SER A 126 -27.72 -24.17 -3.84
CA SER A 126 -27.83 -25.61 -4.05
C SER A 126 -29.08 -26.13 -3.39
N VAL A 127 -29.64 -27.22 -3.90
CA VAL A 127 -30.80 -27.89 -3.29
C VAL A 127 -30.32 -29.16 -2.59
N VAL A 128 -30.76 -29.33 -1.37
CA VAL A 128 -30.61 -30.58 -0.61
C VAL A 128 -31.91 -31.35 -0.75
N ASP A 129 -31.88 -32.47 -1.49
CA ASP A 129 -32.98 -33.42 -1.64
C ASP A 129 -33.16 -34.18 -0.31
N THR A 130 -34.07 -33.72 0.50
CA THR A 130 -34.30 -34.25 1.87
C THR A 130 -35.11 -35.55 1.88
N ASN A 131 -35.86 -35.78 0.83
CA ASN A 131 -36.71 -37.01 0.70
C ASN A 131 -36.08 -38.09 -0.19
N SER A 132 -34.91 -37.77 -0.83
CA SER A 132 -34.11 -38.68 -1.69
C SER A 132 -34.90 -39.23 -2.89
N ASN A 133 -35.80 -38.42 -3.45
CA ASN A 133 -36.62 -38.82 -4.60
C ASN A 133 -35.99 -38.42 -5.96
N GLY A 134 -34.89 -37.65 -5.95
CA GLY A 134 -34.15 -37.19 -7.13
C GLY A 134 -34.79 -35.99 -7.83
N ASN A 135 -35.80 -35.34 -7.24
CA ASN A 135 -36.43 -34.13 -7.76
C ASN A 135 -36.26 -32.97 -6.78
N ASN A 136 -36.32 -31.76 -7.29
CA ASN A 136 -36.39 -30.55 -6.44
C ASN A 136 -37.85 -30.19 -6.23
N ASP A 137 -38.41 -30.57 -5.09
CA ASP A 137 -39.85 -30.41 -4.83
C ASP A 137 -40.15 -30.03 -3.37
N GLN A 138 -41.41 -30.14 -2.99
CA GLN A 138 -41.87 -29.75 -1.69
C GLN A 138 -41.20 -30.57 -0.57
N GLY A 139 -40.57 -29.90 0.37
CA GLY A 139 -39.86 -30.48 1.49
C GLY A 139 -38.33 -30.39 1.37
N ASP A 140 -37.81 -30.12 0.18
CA ASP A 140 -36.40 -29.92 -0.01
C ASP A 140 -35.91 -28.57 0.50
N VAL A 141 -34.63 -28.50 0.79
CA VAL A 141 -34.01 -27.32 1.38
C VAL A 141 -33.08 -26.65 0.35
N ILE A 142 -33.33 -25.38 0.06
CA ILE A 142 -32.41 -24.57 -0.73
C ILE A 142 -31.36 -23.95 0.23
N VAL A 143 -30.10 -24.21 -0.02
CA VAL A 143 -28.99 -23.63 0.71
C VAL A 143 -28.35 -22.54 -0.17
N TYR A 144 -28.31 -21.32 0.33
CA TYR A 144 -27.61 -20.22 -0.30
C TYR A 144 -26.24 -20.02 0.35
N THR A 145 -25.23 -19.81 -0.47
CA THR A 145 -23.90 -19.37 -0.03
C THR A 145 -23.64 -17.99 -0.62
N ILE A 146 -23.32 -17.06 0.25
CA ILE A 146 -22.99 -15.67 -0.12
C ILE A 146 -21.54 -15.47 0.24
N ALA A 147 -20.72 -15.04 -0.72
CA ALA A 147 -19.33 -14.65 -0.50
C ALA A 147 -19.15 -13.17 -0.82
N VAL A 148 -18.50 -12.46 0.08
CA VAL A 148 -18.17 -11.03 -0.04
C VAL A 148 -16.67 -10.90 -0.09
N ALA A 149 -16.13 -10.43 -1.20
CA ALA A 149 -14.69 -10.21 -1.41
C ALA A 149 -14.35 -8.73 -1.31
N ASN A 150 -13.31 -8.40 -0.56
CA ASN A 150 -12.69 -7.08 -0.62
C ASN A 150 -11.75 -7.03 -1.83
N THR A 151 -12.17 -6.39 -2.90
CA THR A 151 -11.38 -6.19 -4.14
C THR A 151 -10.71 -4.83 -4.19
N GLY A 152 -10.80 -4.05 -3.11
CA GLY A 152 -10.19 -2.74 -2.97
C GLY A 152 -8.77 -2.77 -2.41
N SER A 153 -8.25 -1.58 -2.15
CA SER A 153 -6.94 -1.36 -1.53
C SER A 153 -7.02 -0.86 -0.09
N VAL A 154 -8.20 -0.93 0.54
CA VAL A 154 -8.43 -0.59 1.94
C VAL A 154 -9.24 -1.67 2.64
N THR A 155 -9.02 -1.86 3.94
CA THR A 155 -9.87 -2.73 4.76
C THR A 155 -11.29 -2.21 4.78
N LEU A 156 -12.25 -3.11 4.61
CA LEU A 156 -13.67 -2.81 4.79
C LEU A 156 -14.07 -3.14 6.22
N SER A 157 -14.90 -2.31 6.80
CA SER A 157 -15.47 -2.51 8.14
C SER A 157 -16.93 -2.09 8.17
N GLY A 158 -17.69 -2.60 9.15
CA GLY A 158 -19.11 -2.32 9.27
C GLY A 158 -19.93 -2.95 8.15
N LEU A 159 -19.50 -4.11 7.63
CA LEU A 159 -20.26 -4.87 6.63
C LEU A 159 -21.58 -5.35 7.21
N ILE A 160 -22.66 -5.04 6.51
CA ILE A 160 -24.01 -5.50 6.86
C ILE A 160 -24.58 -6.25 5.65
N LEU A 161 -24.95 -7.51 5.83
CA LEU A 161 -25.56 -8.33 4.82
C LEU A 161 -27.09 -8.32 4.99
N THR A 162 -27.81 -7.95 3.94
CA THR A 162 -29.26 -8.03 3.86
C THR A 162 -29.64 -8.95 2.70
N ASP A 163 -30.44 -9.97 2.97
CA ASP A 163 -30.94 -10.91 1.96
C ASP A 163 -32.46 -10.86 1.86
N THR A 164 -32.96 -10.81 0.63
CA THR A 164 -34.37 -10.86 0.32
C THR A 164 -34.66 -12.04 -0.60
N LEU A 165 -35.64 -12.87 -0.23
CA LEU A 165 -36.11 -14.01 -1.02
C LEU A 165 -37.51 -13.70 -1.55
N THR A 166 -37.73 -13.92 -2.84
CA THR A 166 -39.03 -13.74 -3.48
C THR A 166 -39.39 -14.94 -4.35
N ASP A 167 -40.68 -15.18 -4.52
CA ASP A 167 -41.19 -16.13 -5.51
C ASP A 167 -41.18 -15.52 -6.94
N ALA A 168 -41.54 -16.31 -7.92
CA ALA A 168 -41.61 -15.90 -9.33
C ALA A 168 -42.59 -14.76 -9.61
N SER A 169 -43.52 -14.50 -8.73
CA SER A 169 -44.53 -13.43 -8.83
C SER A 169 -44.08 -12.17 -8.10
N GLY A 170 -42.90 -12.17 -7.46
CA GLY A 170 -42.40 -11.08 -6.64
C GLY A 170 -42.94 -11.08 -5.20
N GLY A 171 -43.66 -12.11 -4.79
CA GLY A 171 -44.12 -12.27 -3.42
C GLY A 171 -42.96 -12.56 -2.47
N SER A 172 -42.92 -11.88 -1.32
CA SER A 172 -41.87 -12.07 -0.33
C SER A 172 -41.93 -13.46 0.30
N LEU A 173 -40.82 -14.16 0.35
CA LEU A 173 -40.65 -15.42 1.07
C LEU A 173 -39.71 -15.21 2.26
N SER A 174 -39.91 -15.99 3.31
CA SER A 174 -39.05 -15.94 4.50
C SER A 174 -38.00 -17.04 4.45
N LEU A 175 -36.77 -16.71 4.79
CA LEU A 175 -35.73 -17.69 5.06
C LEU A 175 -36.07 -18.46 6.32
N SER A 176 -35.82 -19.77 6.33
CA SER A 176 -35.97 -20.61 7.52
C SER A 176 -34.92 -20.28 8.59
N SER A 177 -33.72 -19.84 8.15
CA SER A 177 -32.61 -19.42 9.02
C SER A 177 -31.64 -18.55 8.24
N GLY A 178 -30.78 -17.79 8.95
CA GLY A 178 -29.70 -16.98 8.40
C GLY A 178 -30.14 -15.64 7.77
N PRO A 179 -29.26 -14.94 7.07
CA PRO A 179 -27.85 -15.28 6.86
C PRO A 179 -27.06 -15.37 8.17
N THR A 180 -26.16 -16.34 8.28
CA THR A 180 -25.21 -16.47 9.40
C THR A 180 -23.80 -16.43 8.90
N PHE A 181 -22.93 -15.72 9.62
CA PHE A 181 -21.51 -15.70 9.33
C PHE A 181 -20.90 -17.11 9.48
N ASN A 182 -20.09 -17.52 8.53
CA ASN A 182 -19.42 -18.81 8.54
C ASN A 182 -17.93 -18.68 8.81
N SER A 183 -17.22 -17.95 7.95
CA SER A 183 -15.76 -17.75 8.06
C SER A 183 -15.26 -16.65 7.14
N ASN A 184 -14.06 -16.14 7.45
CA ASN A 184 -13.25 -15.31 6.56
C ASN A 184 -11.98 -16.05 6.14
N SER A 185 -11.46 -15.77 4.94
CA SER A 185 -10.28 -16.44 4.40
C SER A 185 -8.97 -16.06 5.11
N ALA A 186 -8.90 -14.89 5.75
CA ALA A 186 -7.72 -14.37 6.45
C ALA A 186 -7.97 -14.05 7.93
N SER A 187 -9.03 -14.59 8.53
CA SER A 187 -9.32 -14.50 9.98
C SER A 187 -9.63 -13.09 10.50
N SER A 188 -10.09 -12.17 9.66
CA SER A 188 -10.71 -10.93 10.16
C SER A 188 -11.95 -11.21 11.00
N ALA A 189 -12.33 -10.26 11.86
CA ALA A 189 -13.55 -10.36 12.62
C ALA A 189 -14.79 -10.29 11.70
N GLU A 190 -15.92 -10.87 12.12
CA GLU A 190 -17.20 -10.70 11.44
C GLU A 190 -17.50 -9.21 11.18
N GLY A 191 -17.96 -8.88 9.99
CA GLY A 191 -18.22 -7.50 9.58
C GLY A 191 -17.00 -6.70 9.17
N SER A 192 -15.82 -7.33 9.05
CA SER A 192 -14.58 -6.72 8.55
C SER A 192 -13.92 -7.63 7.52
N LEU A 193 -13.32 -7.04 6.48
CA LEU A 193 -12.53 -7.74 5.45
C LEU A 193 -11.23 -7.00 5.19
N ALA A 194 -10.11 -7.66 5.42
CA ALA A 194 -8.80 -7.18 4.97
C ALA A 194 -8.71 -7.16 3.43
N ILE A 195 -7.68 -6.56 2.89
CA ILE A 195 -7.46 -6.51 1.43
C ILE A 195 -7.34 -7.93 0.87
N GLY A 196 -8.09 -8.22 -0.20
CA GLY A 196 -8.08 -9.52 -0.85
C GLY A 196 -8.77 -10.65 -0.08
N GLU A 197 -9.35 -10.34 1.08
CA GLU A 197 -10.06 -11.32 1.90
C GLU A 197 -11.48 -11.56 1.38
N VAL A 198 -11.98 -12.78 1.60
CA VAL A 198 -13.34 -13.23 1.27
C VAL A 198 -14.01 -13.77 2.54
N SER A 199 -15.26 -13.36 2.77
CA SER A 199 -16.15 -13.83 3.83
C SER A 199 -17.29 -14.65 3.25
#